data_be15336fa33b8df219330ba2977c297a
#
_entry.id   be15336fa33b8df219330ba2977c297a
#
_cell.length_a   1.000
_cell.length_b   1.000
_cell.length_c   1.000
_cell.angle_alpha   90.00
_cell.angle_beta   90.00
_cell.angle_gamma   90.00
#
_symmetry.space_group_name_H-M   'P 1'
#
loop_
_entity.id
_entity.type
_entity.pdbx_description
1 polymer ?
#
loop_
_entity_poly.entity_id
_entity_poly.type
_entity_poly.pdbx_seq_one_letter_code
_entity_poly.pdbx_strand_id
1 'polypeptide(L)'
;MDDGTSREGPVTLETPRLILRQWQPADLDRYIELFADPEVARYIFRGQRARSELLTEMSGNYLRQWRDLRLGPFAAIDRATGAWVGQIGLNQLAYWPGPDQVEVGWELHRRWWGRGLATEGGLAALRFGFGERGLRRIISTAAPDNHASRHVMEKIGLTYRGTHVISGAEVVWYAIDRTG
;
A
#
# COMPACT_ATOMS: atom_id res chain seq x y z
N MET A 1 38.19 10.28 1.17
CA MET A 1 36.91 10.51 1.81
C MET A 1 35.91 9.69 1.05
N ASP A 2 35.62 8.52 1.59
CA ASP A 2 34.74 7.53 0.97
C ASP A 2 33.29 7.99 1.16
N ASP A 3 32.67 8.38 0.06
CA ASP A 3 31.28 8.80 0.03
C ASP A 3 30.41 7.53 0.13
N GLY A 4 30.10 7.17 1.36
CA GLY A 4 29.37 5.97 1.74
C GLY A 4 27.89 5.93 1.30
N THR A 5 27.58 6.38 0.08
CA THR A 5 26.28 6.12 -0.55
C THR A 5 26.28 4.71 -1.15
N SER A 6 26.05 3.70 -0.30
CA SER A 6 25.58 2.39 -0.74
C SER A 6 24.28 2.59 -1.51
N ARG A 7 24.37 2.74 -2.83
CA ARG A 7 23.21 2.71 -3.72
C ARG A 7 22.73 1.27 -3.80
N GLU A 8 22.04 0.83 -2.76
CA GLU A 8 21.26 -0.42 -2.86
C GLU A 8 20.32 -0.32 -4.05
N GLY A 9 20.31 -1.35 -4.87
CA GLY A 9 19.46 -1.43 -6.07
C GLY A 9 17.96 -1.30 -5.78
N PRO A 10 17.10 -1.36 -6.81
CA PRO A 10 15.65 -1.35 -6.64
C PRO A 10 15.20 -2.51 -5.77
N VAL A 11 14.27 -2.24 -4.84
CA VAL A 11 13.69 -3.27 -3.96
C VAL A 11 12.67 -4.09 -4.74
N THR A 12 12.78 -5.41 -4.64
CA THR A 12 11.80 -6.36 -5.19
C THR A 12 11.54 -7.46 -4.17
N LEU A 13 10.27 -7.76 -3.91
CA LEU A 13 9.86 -8.86 -3.05
C LEU A 13 9.20 -9.93 -3.91
N GLU A 14 9.55 -11.18 -3.69
CA GLU A 14 8.93 -12.31 -4.38
C GLU A 14 8.03 -13.10 -3.43
N THR A 15 6.89 -13.51 -3.96
CA THR A 15 5.94 -14.40 -3.30
C THR A 15 5.61 -15.58 -4.23
N PRO A 16 4.87 -16.60 -3.81
CA PRO A 16 4.48 -17.71 -4.70
C PRO A 16 3.80 -17.25 -5.99
N ARG A 17 2.99 -16.19 -5.96
CA ARG A 17 2.18 -15.75 -7.09
C ARG A 17 2.45 -14.32 -7.56
N LEU A 18 3.16 -13.50 -6.77
CA LEU A 18 3.41 -12.09 -7.08
C LEU A 18 4.91 -11.78 -7.12
N ILE A 19 5.26 -10.86 -8.01
CA ILE A 19 6.48 -10.06 -7.95
C ILE A 19 6.04 -8.66 -7.54
N LEU A 20 6.48 -8.23 -6.36
CA LEU A 20 6.24 -6.88 -5.84
C LEU A 20 7.51 -6.07 -6.08
N ARG A 21 7.52 -5.28 -7.15
CA ARG A 21 8.66 -4.44 -7.50
C ARG A 21 8.44 -2.99 -7.11
N GLN A 22 9.51 -2.30 -6.84
CA GLN A 22 9.48 -0.85 -6.60
C GLN A 22 8.68 -0.14 -7.70
N TRP A 23 7.87 0.83 -7.28
CA TRP A 23 7.05 1.66 -8.16
C TRP A 23 7.92 2.49 -9.11
N GLN A 24 7.48 2.63 -10.36
CA GLN A 24 8.19 3.36 -11.42
C GLN A 24 7.25 4.39 -12.07
N PRO A 25 7.77 5.45 -12.70
CA PRO A 25 6.93 6.44 -13.38
C PRO A 25 5.96 5.84 -14.42
N ALA A 26 6.38 4.76 -15.10
CA ALA A 26 5.55 4.05 -16.08
C ALA A 26 4.32 3.34 -15.47
N ASP A 27 4.26 3.20 -14.15
CA ASP A 27 3.10 2.60 -13.48
C ASP A 27 1.94 3.60 -13.32
N LEU A 28 2.19 4.90 -13.52
CA LEU A 28 1.18 5.93 -13.36
C LEU A 28 -0.04 5.69 -14.23
N ASP A 29 0.15 5.41 -15.51
CA ASP A 29 -0.96 5.19 -16.44
C ASP A 29 -1.80 3.98 -16.02
N ARG A 30 -1.13 2.90 -15.60
CA ARG A 30 -1.80 1.69 -15.09
C ARG A 30 -2.54 1.94 -13.78
N TYR A 31 -1.99 2.81 -12.94
CA TYR A 31 -2.63 3.23 -11.71
C TYR A 31 -3.87 4.09 -11.97
N ILE A 32 -3.80 5.00 -12.94
CA ILE A 32 -4.94 5.79 -13.39
C ILE A 32 -6.03 4.86 -13.96
N GLU A 33 -5.65 3.90 -14.78
CA GLU A 33 -6.54 2.90 -15.37
C GLU A 33 -7.26 2.03 -14.32
N LEU A 34 -6.55 1.65 -13.26
CA LEU A 34 -7.11 0.90 -12.13
C LEU A 34 -8.35 1.60 -11.55
N PHE A 35 -8.29 2.92 -11.41
CA PHE A 35 -9.38 3.72 -10.87
C PHE A 35 -10.41 4.16 -11.92
N ALA A 36 -10.31 3.70 -13.16
CA ALA A 36 -11.40 3.76 -14.12
C ALA A 36 -12.57 2.85 -13.70
N ASP A 37 -12.31 1.78 -12.95
CA ASP A 37 -13.37 0.96 -12.36
C ASP A 37 -13.96 1.67 -11.12
N PRO A 38 -15.27 2.01 -11.14
CA PRO A 38 -15.92 2.70 -10.01
C PRO A 38 -15.88 1.90 -8.70
N GLU A 39 -15.90 0.59 -8.78
CA GLU A 39 -15.85 -0.28 -7.60
C GLU A 39 -14.49 -0.23 -6.91
N VAL A 40 -13.40 -0.07 -7.67
CA VAL A 40 -12.06 0.14 -7.12
C VAL A 40 -11.96 1.54 -6.51
N ALA A 41 -12.47 2.56 -7.23
CA ALA A 41 -12.42 3.95 -6.81
C ALA A 41 -13.30 4.25 -5.58
N ARG A 42 -14.33 3.45 -5.34
CA ARG A 42 -15.41 3.68 -4.36
C ARG A 42 -14.91 4.04 -2.96
N TYR A 43 -13.84 3.41 -2.49
CA TYR A 43 -13.34 3.58 -1.13
C TYR A 43 -12.16 4.54 -1.02
N ILE A 44 -11.56 4.95 -2.15
CA ILE A 44 -10.36 5.79 -2.18
C ILE A 44 -10.71 7.27 -2.33
N PHE A 45 -11.57 7.57 -3.30
CA PHE A 45 -11.91 8.95 -3.62
C PHE A 45 -13.15 9.41 -2.86
N ARG A 46 -12.90 9.95 -1.67
CA ARG A 46 -13.93 10.50 -0.81
C ARG A 46 -13.91 12.01 -0.88
N GLY A 47 -14.62 12.58 -1.85
CA GLY A 47 -14.82 14.02 -1.89
C GLY A 47 -14.49 14.71 -3.18
N GLN A 48 -14.30 16.02 -3.11
CA GLN A 48 -14.52 16.99 -4.16
C GLN A 48 -13.35 17.24 -5.11
N ARG A 49 -12.22 16.55 -4.97
CA ARG A 49 -11.06 16.76 -5.85
C ARG A 49 -11.21 15.97 -7.15
N ALA A 50 -10.76 16.56 -8.26
CA ALA A 50 -10.70 15.87 -9.51
C ALA A 50 -9.82 14.60 -9.37
N ARG A 51 -10.37 13.47 -9.82
CA ARG A 51 -9.72 12.16 -9.70
C ARG A 51 -8.29 12.13 -10.25
N SER A 52 -8.07 12.76 -11.41
CA SER A 52 -6.74 12.86 -12.04
C SER A 52 -5.73 13.60 -11.18
N GLU A 53 -6.15 14.65 -10.48
CA GLU A 53 -5.27 15.42 -9.57
C GLU A 53 -4.83 14.57 -8.38
N LEU A 54 -5.78 13.85 -7.77
CA LEU A 54 -5.48 12.95 -6.65
C LEU A 54 -4.53 11.83 -7.05
N LEU A 55 -4.76 11.23 -8.21
CA LEU A 55 -3.90 10.18 -8.71
C LEU A 55 -2.48 10.68 -8.99
N THR A 56 -2.35 11.86 -9.59
CA THR A 56 -1.04 12.48 -9.83
C THR A 56 -0.32 12.80 -8.52
N GLU A 57 -1.04 13.33 -7.55
CA GLU A 57 -0.49 13.63 -6.23
C GLU A 57 -0.05 12.35 -5.50
N MET A 58 -0.88 11.33 -5.49
CA MET A 58 -0.58 10.04 -4.86
C MET A 58 0.63 9.38 -5.49
N SER A 59 0.69 9.32 -6.83
CA SER A 59 1.81 8.70 -7.54
C SER A 59 3.12 9.47 -7.36
N GLY A 60 3.08 10.80 -7.37
CA GLY A 60 4.23 11.65 -7.07
C GLY A 60 4.74 11.42 -5.65
N ASN A 61 3.84 11.25 -4.68
CA ASN A 61 4.18 10.93 -3.31
C ASN A 61 4.83 9.53 -3.18
N TYR A 62 4.33 8.55 -3.90
CA TYR A 62 4.89 7.18 -3.87
C TYR A 62 6.31 7.14 -4.41
N LEU A 63 6.58 7.79 -5.54
CA LEU A 63 7.92 7.88 -6.11
C LEU A 63 8.89 8.60 -5.16
N ARG A 64 8.43 9.66 -4.50
CA ARG A 64 9.21 10.39 -3.50
C ARG A 64 9.52 9.51 -2.29
N GLN A 65 8.56 8.76 -1.77
CA GLN A 65 8.77 7.86 -0.63
C GLN A 65 9.83 6.80 -0.95
N TRP A 66 9.81 6.22 -2.14
CA TRP A 66 10.84 5.28 -2.57
C TRP A 66 12.21 5.92 -2.65
N ARG A 67 12.31 7.15 -3.18
CA ARG A 67 13.57 7.88 -3.28
C ARG A 67 14.14 8.26 -1.91
N ASP A 68 13.29 8.79 -1.04
CA ASP A 68 13.73 9.47 0.18
C ASP A 68 13.72 8.53 1.41
N LEU A 69 12.79 7.57 1.47
CA LEU A 69 12.57 6.70 2.62
C LEU A 69 12.91 5.23 2.34
N ARG A 70 13.18 4.87 1.08
CA ARG A 70 13.31 3.49 0.64
C ARG A 70 12.12 2.61 1.09
N LEU A 71 10.95 3.22 1.10
CA LEU A 71 9.68 2.65 1.49
C LEU A 71 8.61 3.24 0.59
N GLY A 72 7.63 2.45 0.19
CA GLY A 72 6.53 2.88 -0.66
C GLY A 72 5.68 1.70 -1.09
N PRO A 73 4.59 1.94 -1.80
CA PRO A 73 3.84 0.88 -2.44
C PRO A 73 4.68 0.22 -3.54
N PHE A 74 4.48 -1.08 -3.72
CA PHE A 74 5.03 -1.85 -4.82
C PHE A 74 4.00 -1.98 -5.94
N ALA A 75 4.44 -1.98 -7.18
CA ALA A 75 3.67 -2.51 -8.28
C ALA A 75 3.59 -4.03 -8.12
N ALA A 76 2.37 -4.56 -8.04
CA ALA A 76 2.12 -5.98 -7.92
C ALA A 76 1.93 -6.59 -9.31
N ILE A 77 2.79 -7.54 -9.65
CA ILE A 77 2.81 -8.23 -10.94
C ILE A 77 2.46 -9.70 -10.71
N ASP A 78 1.54 -10.23 -11.48
CA ASP A 78 1.26 -11.67 -11.49
C ASP A 78 2.46 -12.42 -12.05
N ARG A 79 3.02 -13.33 -11.27
CA ARG A 79 4.26 -14.02 -11.61
C ARG A 79 4.13 -14.93 -12.80
N ALA A 80 2.96 -15.52 -13.02
CA ALA A 80 2.74 -16.49 -14.09
C ALA A 80 2.56 -15.80 -15.45
N THR A 81 1.94 -14.63 -15.48
CA THR A 81 1.55 -13.97 -16.73
C THR A 81 2.29 -12.68 -17.01
N GLY A 82 2.99 -12.12 -16.03
CA GLY A 82 3.58 -10.77 -16.11
C GLY A 82 2.55 -9.63 -16.07
N ALA A 83 1.28 -9.93 -15.82
CA ALA A 83 0.23 -8.92 -15.80
C ALA A 83 0.34 -8.03 -14.56
N TRP A 84 0.13 -6.73 -14.76
CA TRP A 84 0.01 -5.79 -13.65
C TRP A 84 -1.32 -6.02 -12.91
N VAL A 85 -1.22 -6.36 -11.63
CA VAL A 85 -2.35 -6.73 -10.76
C VAL A 85 -2.95 -5.50 -10.07
N GLY A 86 -2.08 -4.57 -9.72
CA GLY A 86 -2.40 -3.39 -8.92
C GLY A 86 -1.19 -2.93 -8.13
N GLN A 87 -1.42 -2.38 -6.96
CA GLN A 87 -0.35 -2.07 -6.00
C GLN A 87 -0.62 -2.67 -4.64
N ILE A 88 0.44 -3.05 -3.94
CA ILE A 88 0.43 -3.52 -2.56
C ILE A 88 1.70 -3.00 -1.90
N GLY A 89 1.65 -2.52 -0.69
CA GLY A 89 2.88 -2.14 -0.01
C GLY A 89 2.71 -1.24 1.19
N LEU A 90 3.79 -0.56 1.53
CA LEU A 90 3.83 0.38 2.64
C LEU A 90 3.70 1.81 2.14
N ASN A 91 3.04 2.65 2.90
CA ASN A 91 2.85 4.05 2.56
C ASN A 91 2.98 4.90 3.83
N GLN A 92 3.79 5.96 3.77
CA GLN A 92 3.84 6.91 4.87
C GLN A 92 2.66 7.88 4.81
N LEU A 93 1.85 7.88 5.85
CA LEU A 93 0.68 8.75 5.99
C LEU A 93 1.05 10.02 6.74
N ALA A 94 1.42 11.08 6.02
CA ALA A 94 1.80 12.36 6.63
C ALA A 94 0.68 13.02 7.46
N TYR A 95 -0.57 12.64 7.21
CA TYR A 95 -1.77 13.15 7.89
C TYR A 95 -2.22 12.30 9.08
N TRP A 96 -1.58 11.16 9.35
CA TRP A 96 -1.95 10.29 10.47
C TRP A 96 -1.46 10.90 11.79
N PRO A 97 -2.31 11.02 12.81
CA PRO A 97 -1.90 11.54 14.11
C PRO A 97 -1.02 10.54 14.86
N GLY A 98 0.12 11.00 15.35
CA GLY A 98 1.04 10.20 16.15
C GLY A 98 2.28 9.72 15.38
N PRO A 99 3.14 8.95 16.06
CA PRO A 99 4.45 8.56 15.52
C PRO A 99 4.38 7.41 14.51
N ASP A 100 3.30 6.61 14.52
CA ASP A 100 3.18 5.38 13.74
C ASP A 100 2.49 5.68 12.40
N GLN A 101 3.23 6.29 11.47
CA GLN A 101 2.69 6.84 10.23
C GLN A 101 2.84 5.92 9.02
N VAL A 102 3.20 4.65 9.20
CA VAL A 102 3.35 3.72 8.08
C VAL A 102 2.16 2.78 8.01
N GLU A 103 1.49 2.82 6.88
CA GLU A 103 0.35 1.99 6.54
C GLU A 103 0.75 0.86 5.59
N VAL A 104 0.19 -0.33 5.77
CA VAL A 104 0.13 -1.35 4.72
C VAL A 104 -1.21 -1.22 3.99
N GLY A 105 -1.14 -1.13 2.65
CA GLY A 105 -2.32 -0.96 1.81
C GLY A 105 -2.26 -1.77 0.52
N TRP A 106 -3.40 -1.86 -0.15
CA TRP A 106 -3.56 -2.56 -1.43
C TRP A 106 -4.71 -1.98 -2.24
N GLU A 107 -4.48 -1.79 -3.54
CA GLU A 107 -5.48 -1.51 -4.54
C GLU A 107 -5.24 -2.43 -5.75
N LEU A 108 -6.18 -3.33 -6.00
CA LEU A 108 -6.08 -4.33 -7.05
C LEU A 108 -7.20 -4.17 -8.07
N HIS A 109 -6.93 -4.47 -9.34
CA HIS A 109 -7.97 -4.62 -10.34
C HIS A 109 -9.00 -5.67 -9.90
N ARG A 110 -10.29 -5.38 -10.11
CA ARG A 110 -11.41 -6.23 -9.70
C ARG A 110 -11.28 -7.69 -10.15
N ARG A 111 -10.75 -7.93 -11.34
CA ARG A 111 -10.49 -9.29 -11.86
C ARG A 111 -9.55 -10.15 -10.99
N TRP A 112 -8.79 -9.51 -10.09
CA TRP A 112 -7.86 -10.18 -9.18
C TRP A 112 -8.40 -10.31 -7.75
N TRP A 113 -9.58 -9.77 -7.47
CA TRP A 113 -10.20 -9.87 -6.15
C TRP A 113 -10.60 -11.33 -5.81
N GLY A 114 -10.75 -11.63 -4.53
CA GLY A 114 -11.18 -12.94 -4.04
C GLY A 114 -10.13 -14.06 -4.18
N ARG A 115 -8.95 -13.76 -4.72
CA ARG A 115 -7.89 -14.75 -4.97
C ARG A 115 -6.83 -14.81 -3.87
N GLY A 116 -6.96 -14.03 -2.80
CA GLY A 116 -6.00 -13.98 -1.69
C GLY A 116 -4.71 -13.22 -1.98
N LEU A 117 -4.59 -12.51 -3.12
CA LEU A 117 -3.38 -11.80 -3.52
C LEU A 117 -3.07 -10.60 -2.61
N ALA A 118 -4.09 -9.88 -2.15
CA ALA A 118 -3.91 -8.79 -1.17
C ALA A 118 -3.34 -9.33 0.16
N THR A 119 -3.81 -10.48 0.62
CA THR A 119 -3.26 -11.15 1.82
C THR A 119 -1.82 -11.58 1.61
N GLU A 120 -1.51 -12.21 0.48
CA GLU A 120 -0.16 -12.69 0.15
C GLU A 120 0.84 -11.53 0.06
N GLY A 121 0.49 -10.49 -0.70
CA GLY A 121 1.34 -9.32 -0.85
C GLY A 121 1.43 -8.48 0.42
N GLY A 122 0.33 -8.35 1.18
CA GLY A 122 0.31 -7.67 2.48
C GLY A 122 1.26 -8.32 3.49
N LEU A 123 1.27 -9.65 3.59
CA LEU A 123 2.23 -10.39 4.42
C LEU A 123 3.69 -10.16 3.98
N ALA A 124 3.96 -10.09 2.67
CA ALA A 124 5.29 -9.78 2.17
C ALA A 124 5.71 -8.33 2.53
N ALA A 125 4.79 -7.38 2.39
CA ALA A 125 5.03 -5.98 2.78
C ALA A 125 5.28 -5.83 4.28
N LEU A 126 4.55 -6.56 5.14
CA LEU A 126 4.80 -6.56 6.59
C LEU A 126 6.19 -7.11 6.93
N ARG A 127 6.59 -8.24 6.32
CA ARG A 127 7.95 -8.80 6.52
C ARG A 127 9.04 -7.80 6.12
N PHE A 128 8.88 -7.12 4.99
CA PHE A 128 9.78 -6.06 4.55
C PHE A 128 9.82 -4.91 5.57
N GLY A 129 8.65 -4.44 6.00
CA GLY A 129 8.56 -3.33 6.95
C GLY A 129 9.23 -3.62 8.29
N PHE A 130 8.96 -4.77 8.87
CA PHE A 130 9.55 -5.16 10.17
C PHE A 130 11.00 -5.61 10.06
N GLY A 131 11.34 -6.36 9.03
CA GLY A 131 12.69 -6.92 8.85
C GLY A 131 13.68 -5.89 8.31
N GLU A 132 13.43 -5.40 7.11
CA GLU A 132 14.39 -4.55 6.39
C GLU A 132 14.28 -3.07 6.76
N ARG A 133 13.05 -2.58 7.04
CA ARG A 133 12.85 -1.17 7.43
C ARG A 133 12.87 -0.93 8.93
N GLY A 134 12.90 -1.98 9.74
CA GLY A 134 12.99 -1.88 11.19
C GLY A 134 11.80 -1.20 11.87
N LEU A 135 10.65 -1.18 11.20
CA LEU A 135 9.44 -0.55 11.75
C LEU A 135 9.03 -1.26 13.05
N ARG A 136 8.46 -0.50 13.97
CA ARG A 136 7.96 -1.06 15.25
C ARG A 136 6.47 -1.38 15.17
N ARG A 137 5.73 -0.59 14.39
CA ARG A 137 4.29 -0.72 14.18
C ARG A 137 3.96 -0.41 12.73
N ILE A 138 2.99 -1.15 12.19
CA ILE A 138 2.38 -0.87 10.90
C ILE A 138 0.88 -0.82 11.13
N ILE A 139 0.23 0.18 10.55
CA ILE A 139 -1.23 0.35 10.61
C ILE A 139 -1.86 0.00 9.25
N SER A 140 -3.19 -0.05 9.20
CA SER A 140 -3.98 -0.04 7.98
C SER A 140 -5.32 0.61 8.24
N THR A 141 -5.83 1.33 7.25
CA THR A 141 -7.10 2.05 7.36
C THR A 141 -8.08 1.60 6.27
N ALA A 142 -9.36 1.65 6.56
CA ALA A 142 -10.40 1.39 5.57
C ALA A 142 -11.69 2.15 5.91
N ALA A 143 -12.57 2.29 4.91
CA ALA A 143 -13.95 2.66 5.17
C ALA A 143 -14.63 1.62 6.09
N PRO A 144 -15.51 2.02 7.01
CA PRO A 144 -16.19 1.10 7.89
C PRO A 144 -16.94 -0.03 7.15
N ASP A 145 -17.50 0.27 5.99
CA ASP A 145 -18.22 -0.64 5.11
C ASP A 145 -17.35 -1.43 4.11
N ASN A 146 -16.05 -1.19 4.09
CA ASN A 146 -15.12 -1.98 3.27
C ASN A 146 -14.73 -3.30 3.95
N HIS A 147 -15.69 -4.19 4.07
CA HIS A 147 -15.53 -5.49 4.75
C HIS A 147 -14.43 -6.35 4.11
N ALA A 148 -14.23 -6.25 2.79
CA ALA A 148 -13.20 -7.00 2.09
C ALA A 148 -11.80 -6.59 2.55
N SER A 149 -11.52 -5.29 2.63
CA SER A 149 -10.23 -4.77 3.13
C SER A 149 -10.01 -5.13 4.60
N ARG A 150 -11.03 -4.94 5.45
CA ARG A 150 -10.97 -5.30 6.88
C ARG A 150 -10.64 -6.78 7.10
N HIS A 151 -11.26 -7.67 6.32
CA HIS A 151 -10.95 -9.10 6.37
C HIS A 151 -9.51 -9.43 5.96
N VAL A 152 -8.95 -8.71 4.98
CA VAL A 152 -7.53 -8.86 4.65
C VAL A 152 -6.65 -8.39 5.80
N MET A 153 -6.94 -7.24 6.42
CA MET A 153 -6.21 -6.73 7.60
C MET A 153 -6.14 -7.78 8.71
N GLU A 154 -7.27 -8.41 9.04
CA GLU A 154 -7.35 -9.46 10.05
C GLU A 154 -6.52 -10.69 9.65
N LYS A 155 -6.61 -11.13 8.40
CA LYS A 155 -5.83 -12.28 7.89
C LYS A 155 -4.33 -12.09 7.93
N ILE A 156 -3.85 -10.85 7.78
CA ILE A 156 -2.41 -10.56 7.85
C ILE A 156 -1.95 -10.21 9.28
N GLY A 157 -2.83 -10.36 10.28
CA GLY A 157 -2.51 -10.26 11.69
C GLY A 157 -2.71 -8.89 12.33
N LEU A 158 -3.29 -7.93 11.61
CA LEU A 158 -3.63 -6.65 12.22
C LEU A 158 -4.86 -6.80 13.12
N THR A 159 -4.88 -6.08 14.24
CA THR A 159 -5.99 -6.03 15.18
C THR A 159 -6.68 -4.67 15.13
N TYR A 160 -8.00 -4.68 15.22
CA TYR A 160 -8.83 -3.48 15.27
C TYR A 160 -8.45 -2.57 16.45
N ARG A 161 -8.35 -1.28 16.22
CA ARG A 161 -7.97 -0.27 17.23
C ARG A 161 -9.01 0.82 17.44
N GLY A 162 -10.00 0.95 16.54
CA GLY A 162 -11.04 1.97 16.66
C GLY A 162 -11.37 2.65 15.34
N THR A 163 -12.01 3.81 15.47
CA THR A 163 -12.33 4.70 14.35
C THR A 163 -11.57 6.00 14.44
N HIS A 164 -11.39 6.65 13.32
CA HIS A 164 -10.77 7.97 13.20
C HIS A 164 -11.43 8.75 12.07
N VAL A 165 -11.31 10.08 12.06
CA VAL A 165 -11.79 10.92 10.96
C VAL A 165 -10.61 11.46 10.19
N ILE A 166 -10.52 11.14 8.91
CA ILE A 166 -9.48 11.62 8.00
C ILE A 166 -10.15 12.39 6.88
N SER A 167 -9.76 13.66 6.71
CA SER A 167 -10.32 14.56 5.68
C SER A 167 -11.86 14.58 5.65
N GLY A 168 -12.49 14.52 6.83
CA GLY A 168 -13.95 14.55 6.99
C GLY A 168 -14.65 13.20 6.75
N ALA A 169 -13.91 12.11 6.47
CA ALA A 169 -14.46 10.78 6.34
C ALA A 169 -14.08 9.89 7.53
N GLU A 170 -15.05 9.15 8.07
CA GLU A 170 -14.78 8.13 9.08
C GLU A 170 -14.03 6.96 8.46
N VAL A 171 -13.00 6.49 9.15
CA VAL A 171 -12.26 5.28 8.83
C VAL A 171 -12.15 4.40 10.07
N VAL A 172 -12.13 3.09 9.86
CA VAL A 172 -11.67 2.13 10.86
C VAL A 172 -10.17 1.95 10.68
N TRP A 173 -9.45 1.73 11.79
CA TRP A 173 -8.03 1.46 11.71
C TRP A 173 -7.62 0.23 12.51
N TYR A 174 -6.62 -0.43 12.01
CA TYR A 174 -6.03 -1.65 12.53
C TYR A 174 -4.53 -1.45 12.68
N ALA A 175 -3.90 -2.20 13.57
CA ALA A 175 -2.46 -2.14 13.76
C ALA A 175 -1.88 -3.51 14.09
N ILE A 176 -0.61 -3.68 13.73
CA ILE A 176 0.23 -4.80 14.14
C ILE A 176 1.55 -4.25 14.66
N ASP A 177 1.99 -4.76 15.81
CA ASP A 177 3.28 -4.43 16.41
C ASP A 177 4.30 -5.50 16.04
N ARG A 178 5.57 -5.10 15.90
CA ARG A 178 6.67 -6.03 15.74
C ARG A 178 6.76 -6.92 16.99
N THR A 179 6.62 -8.21 16.79
CA THR A 179 7.00 -9.18 17.84
C THR A 179 8.52 -9.20 17.95
N GLY A 180 9.01 -9.05 19.18
CA GLY A 180 10.45 -8.98 19.52
C GLY A 180 11.22 -10.21 19.08
#